data_f54db41822fd44e70823479f343ea094
#
_entry.id   f54db41822fd44e70823479f343ea094
#
_cell.length_a   1.000
_cell.length_b   1.000
_cell.length_c   1.000
_cell.angle_alpha   90.00
_cell.angle_beta   90.00
_cell.angle_gamma   90.00
#
_symmetry.space_group_name_H-M   'P 1'
#
loop_
_entity.id
_entity.type
_entity.pdbx_description
1 polymer ?
#
loop_
_entity_poly.entity_id
_entity_poly.type
_entity_poly.pdbx_seq_one_letter_code
_entity_poly.pdbx_strand_id
1 'polypeptide(L)'
;MRKILILFTALFITNINAQDILPLKERAAFINKLQKERLNKLLPQLMEKTDIDMWVLIAREYNEDPIIKTMLPPTWLNARRTTILVFSLDKKTKNFESVAIARYAFGDNIPSIWDKDKQPNQWEALKDYIVSKNPEKIGLNISSYESLADGLSKYHYDQLYNVLSPEFRKKITSAEDLAIAWIETRTDLEMTVFSQLVEISSSIIREAFSTKVITPGVTSTDDVVWWMREKVLSLGLDTWFHPTVDVQRKDNSDLYAFDNKSKFDIILPGDLLHCDFGISYLTLNTDTQELAYVLKPGETNAPDFLIKAFKEGTRIQDIFTNNFRQGLTGNEILKRSLEQGKAEGLRPSIYTHPLGTYGHSAGTTIGMWDSQGGVPFTGDYPLQYNTAYAIELNTTVYIEEWEKDIRIMLEVPGFFGENGFRYINGRLKEFLLVGSKQTGLED
;
A
#
# COMPACT_ATOMS: atom_id res chain seq x y z
N MET A 1 -5.25 20.08 -68.77
CA MET A 1 -4.54 19.03 -67.98
C MET A 1 -4.61 19.42 -66.53
N ARG A 2 -5.58 18.84 -65.78
CA ARG A 2 -5.73 19.06 -64.32
C ARG A 2 -4.87 18.01 -63.60
N LYS A 3 -3.87 18.47 -62.81
CA LYS A 3 -3.08 17.62 -61.93
C LYS A 3 -3.89 17.38 -60.67
N ILE A 4 -4.29 16.12 -60.44
CA ILE A 4 -4.91 15.68 -59.18
C ILE A 4 -3.76 15.43 -58.22
N LEU A 5 -3.72 16.21 -57.14
CA LEU A 5 -2.81 16.03 -56.02
C LEU A 5 -3.47 15.06 -55.04
N ILE A 6 -3.02 13.81 -54.97
CA ILE A 6 -3.45 12.82 -53.99
C ILE A 6 -2.66 13.07 -52.71
N LEU A 7 -3.36 13.58 -51.71
CA LEU A 7 -2.82 13.79 -50.38
C LEU A 7 -2.91 12.44 -49.63
N PHE A 8 -1.78 11.77 -49.46
CA PHE A 8 -1.68 10.60 -48.58
C PHE A 8 -1.67 11.10 -47.14
N THR A 9 -2.82 11.00 -46.47
CA THR A 9 -2.91 11.16 -45.03
C THR A 9 -2.43 9.84 -44.44
N ALA A 10 -1.19 9.79 -43.93
CA ALA A 10 -0.70 8.70 -43.14
C ALA A 10 -1.45 8.79 -41.76
N LEU A 11 -2.41 7.90 -41.56
CA LEU A 11 -2.93 7.64 -40.22
C LEU A 11 -1.82 7.00 -39.40
N PHE A 12 -1.18 7.80 -38.55
CA PHE A 12 -0.43 7.24 -37.42
C PHE A 12 -1.45 6.65 -36.45
N ILE A 13 -1.69 5.34 -36.55
CA ILE A 13 -2.31 4.58 -35.47
C ILE A 13 -1.25 4.55 -34.37
N THR A 14 -1.30 5.53 -33.47
CA THR A 14 -0.62 5.39 -32.20
C THR A 14 -1.35 4.29 -31.46
N ASN A 15 -0.71 3.13 -31.33
CA ASN A 15 -1.08 2.15 -30.32
C ASN A 15 -1.01 2.87 -28.97
N ILE A 16 -2.14 3.29 -28.46
CA ILE A 16 -2.26 3.76 -27.08
C ILE A 16 -2.15 2.49 -26.23
N ASN A 17 -0.92 2.08 -25.95
CA ASN A 17 -0.69 1.15 -24.85
C ASN A 17 -1.11 1.88 -23.57
N ALA A 18 -2.15 1.37 -22.92
CA ALA A 18 -2.80 1.96 -21.75
C ALA A 18 -1.92 2.01 -20.47
N GLN A 19 -0.61 1.94 -20.61
CA GLN A 19 0.36 1.91 -19.51
C GLN A 19 1.52 2.87 -19.80
N ASP A 20 1.24 4.18 -19.88
CA ASP A 20 2.30 5.18 -19.94
C ASP A 20 2.96 5.32 -18.55
N ILE A 21 3.95 4.46 -18.31
CA ILE A 21 4.79 4.55 -17.13
C ILE A 21 5.81 5.66 -17.36
N LEU A 22 5.79 6.68 -16.49
CA LEU A 22 6.66 7.84 -16.61
C LEU A 22 8.14 7.46 -16.63
N PRO A 23 8.98 8.09 -17.47
CA PRO A 23 10.42 7.99 -17.38
C PRO A 23 10.95 8.49 -16.04
N LEU A 24 12.10 8.00 -15.56
CA LEU A 24 12.63 8.30 -14.21
C LEU A 24 12.71 9.79 -13.89
N LYS A 25 13.08 10.63 -14.85
CA LYS A 25 13.13 12.09 -14.64
C LYS A 25 11.75 12.69 -14.37
N GLU A 26 10.74 12.21 -15.06
CA GLU A 26 9.35 12.67 -14.87
C GLU A 26 8.77 12.13 -13.58
N ARG A 27 9.11 10.86 -13.20
CA ARG A 27 8.79 10.33 -11.87
C ARG A 27 9.36 11.20 -10.77
N ALA A 28 10.63 11.60 -10.88
CA ALA A 28 11.27 12.47 -9.90
C ALA A 28 10.56 13.83 -9.78
N ALA A 29 10.17 14.43 -10.90
CA ALA A 29 9.42 15.69 -10.90
C ALA A 29 8.04 15.53 -10.24
N PHE A 30 7.35 14.42 -10.52
CA PHE A 30 6.04 14.12 -9.92
C PHE A 30 6.14 13.87 -8.41
N ILE A 31 7.11 13.07 -7.97
CA ILE A 31 7.36 12.79 -6.55
C ILE A 31 7.67 14.09 -5.78
N ASN A 32 8.49 14.99 -6.35
CA ASN A 32 8.74 16.31 -5.74
C ASN A 32 7.45 17.13 -5.59
N LYS A 33 6.58 17.11 -6.59
CA LYS A 33 5.28 17.80 -6.52
C LYS A 33 4.40 17.21 -5.41
N LEU A 34 4.34 15.89 -5.33
CA LEU A 34 3.57 15.16 -4.34
C LEU A 34 4.08 15.44 -2.91
N GLN A 35 5.38 15.35 -2.70
CA GLN A 35 6.01 15.68 -1.41
C GLN A 35 5.75 17.14 -1.01
N LYS A 36 5.86 18.09 -1.96
CA LYS A 36 5.57 19.49 -1.70
C LYS A 36 4.12 19.71 -1.24
N GLU A 37 3.16 19.02 -1.86
CA GLU A 37 1.76 19.09 -1.46
C GLU A 37 1.56 18.50 -0.06
N ARG A 38 2.09 17.33 0.23
CA ARG A 38 2.00 16.69 1.53
C ARG A 38 2.64 17.54 2.63
N LEU A 39 3.86 18.05 2.40
CA LEU A 39 4.58 18.87 3.39
C LEU A 39 3.88 20.20 3.67
N ASN A 40 3.38 20.88 2.64
CA ASN A 40 2.87 22.24 2.81
C ASN A 40 1.37 22.33 3.13
N LYS A 41 0.59 21.31 2.76
CA LYS A 41 -0.86 21.30 2.98
C LYS A 41 -1.29 20.29 4.02
N LEU A 42 -0.83 19.04 3.90
CA LEU A 42 -1.27 17.95 4.76
C LEU A 42 -0.60 18.01 6.15
N LEU A 43 0.74 18.10 6.19
CA LEU A 43 1.49 18.00 7.46
C LEU A 43 1.07 19.04 8.50
N PRO A 44 0.87 20.34 8.18
CA PRO A 44 0.39 21.30 9.18
C PRO A 44 -0.96 20.93 9.79
N GLN A 45 -1.88 20.39 8.98
CA GLN A 45 -3.20 19.95 9.45
C GLN A 45 -3.09 18.73 10.39
N LEU A 46 -2.22 17.79 10.05
CA LEU A 46 -1.96 16.61 10.89
C LEU A 46 -1.30 17.00 12.22
N MET A 47 -0.32 17.91 12.20
CA MET A 47 0.33 18.44 13.42
C MET A 47 -0.69 19.14 14.33
N GLU A 48 -1.61 19.91 13.77
CA GLU A 48 -2.69 20.53 14.54
C GLU A 48 -3.63 19.47 15.13
N LYS A 49 -4.06 18.49 14.32
CA LYS A 49 -4.97 17.41 14.73
C LYS A 49 -4.40 16.54 15.85
N THR A 50 -3.09 16.26 15.81
CA THR A 50 -2.40 15.40 16.78
C THR A 50 -1.79 16.17 17.94
N ASP A 51 -1.98 17.49 17.97
CA ASP A 51 -1.50 18.38 19.03
C ASP A 51 0.04 18.37 19.22
N ILE A 52 0.80 18.17 18.13
CA ILE A 52 2.26 18.23 18.07
C ILE A 52 2.66 19.56 17.41
N ASP A 53 3.39 20.41 18.12
CA ASP A 53 3.85 21.71 17.59
C ASP A 53 5.30 21.69 17.07
N MET A 54 6.08 20.67 17.44
CA MET A 54 7.36 20.41 16.80
C MET A 54 7.55 18.91 16.59
N TRP A 55 7.85 18.50 15.37
CA TRP A 55 8.17 17.11 15.02
C TRP A 55 9.63 17.03 14.59
N VAL A 56 10.44 16.24 15.30
CA VAL A 56 11.85 16.06 15.03
C VAL A 56 12.11 14.64 14.53
N LEU A 57 12.52 14.53 13.29
CA LEU A 57 12.90 13.27 12.64
C LEU A 57 14.41 13.19 12.50
N ILE A 58 15.01 12.08 12.90
CA ILE A 58 16.47 11.91 12.89
C ILE A 58 16.81 10.56 12.27
N ALA A 59 17.57 10.60 11.18
CA ALA A 59 18.04 9.41 10.50
C ALA A 59 19.54 9.44 10.26
N ARG A 60 20.10 8.28 10.01
CA ARG A 60 21.47 8.06 9.56
C ARG A 60 21.44 7.36 8.21
N GLU A 61 22.46 7.63 7.38
CA GLU A 61 22.68 6.91 6.13
C GLU A 61 22.66 5.39 6.38
N TYR A 62 21.81 4.65 5.64
CA TYR A 62 21.53 3.21 5.77
C TYR A 62 20.80 2.78 7.06
N ASN A 63 20.35 3.70 7.86
CA ASN A 63 19.51 3.46 9.02
C ASN A 63 18.48 4.59 9.12
N GLU A 64 17.64 4.65 8.12
CA GLU A 64 16.60 5.67 7.98
C GLU A 64 15.41 5.36 8.87
N ASP A 65 14.90 6.40 9.51
CA ASP A 65 13.56 6.41 10.08
C ASP A 65 12.53 6.12 8.97
N PRO A 66 11.53 5.26 9.19
CA PRO A 66 10.51 4.93 8.18
C PRO A 66 9.79 6.17 7.64
N ILE A 67 9.52 7.16 8.47
CA ILE A 67 8.90 8.41 8.01
C ILE A 67 9.83 9.19 7.08
N ILE A 68 11.11 9.30 7.43
CA ILE A 68 12.09 9.96 6.55
C ILE A 68 12.17 9.28 5.19
N LYS A 69 12.05 7.94 5.13
CA LYS A 69 11.99 7.22 3.85
C LYS A 69 10.85 7.69 2.96
N THR A 70 9.68 8.00 3.52
CA THR A 70 8.54 8.52 2.76
C THR A 70 8.75 9.94 2.23
N MET A 71 9.71 10.66 2.80
CA MET A 71 10.02 12.05 2.48
C MET A 71 11.29 12.19 1.63
N LEU A 72 12.07 11.10 1.41
CA LEU A 72 13.33 11.18 0.67
C LEU A 72 13.15 11.88 -0.69
N PRO A 73 14.01 12.85 -0.99
CA PRO A 73 14.01 13.44 -2.33
C PRO A 73 14.21 12.34 -3.39
N PRO A 74 13.53 12.38 -4.52
CA PRO A 74 13.62 11.32 -5.53
C PRO A 74 15.01 11.13 -6.14
N THR A 75 15.93 12.07 -5.89
CA THR A 75 17.35 11.97 -6.26
C THR A 75 18.23 11.36 -5.17
N TRP A 76 17.65 11.03 -4.01
CA TRP A 76 18.35 10.39 -2.91
C TRP A 76 17.85 8.95 -2.75
N LEU A 77 18.75 7.99 -2.91
CA LEU A 77 18.43 6.58 -2.68
C LEU A 77 18.46 6.22 -1.19
N ASN A 78 19.21 7.01 -0.39
CA ASN A 78 19.32 6.88 1.05
C ASN A 78 19.46 8.28 1.67
N ALA A 79 19.19 8.42 2.97
CA ALA A 79 19.55 9.62 3.71
C ALA A 79 21.07 9.83 3.69
N ARG A 80 21.52 11.07 3.91
CA ARG A 80 22.95 11.44 3.86
C ARG A 80 23.48 11.73 5.25
N ARG A 81 24.47 10.93 5.70
CA ARG A 81 25.11 11.10 7.01
C ARG A 81 24.06 11.09 8.13
N THR A 82 24.14 12.03 9.08
CA THR A 82 23.05 12.30 10.01
C THR A 82 22.18 13.40 9.41
N THR A 83 20.95 13.05 9.08
CA THR A 83 19.91 13.96 8.58
C THR A 83 18.91 14.21 9.70
N ILE A 84 18.72 15.46 10.07
CA ILE A 84 17.72 15.88 11.06
C ILE A 84 16.74 16.80 10.35
N LEU A 85 15.46 16.42 10.34
CA LEU A 85 14.39 17.25 9.84
C LEU A 85 13.58 17.77 11.03
N VAL A 86 13.22 19.03 10.99
CA VAL A 86 12.39 19.66 12.03
C VAL A 86 11.22 20.35 11.36
N PHE A 87 10.02 19.97 11.75
CA PHE A 87 8.77 20.61 11.38
C PHE A 87 8.24 21.35 12.60
N SER A 88 7.92 22.61 12.46
CA SER A 88 7.39 23.42 13.57
C SER A 88 6.13 24.17 13.15
N LEU A 89 5.12 24.12 14.00
CA LEU A 89 3.82 24.79 13.81
C LEU A 89 3.55 25.70 15.01
N ASP A 90 3.54 27.00 14.81
CA ASP A 90 3.03 27.94 15.78
C ASP A 90 1.48 27.89 15.76
N LYS A 91 0.90 27.28 16.77
CA LYS A 91 -0.56 27.10 16.86
C LYS A 91 -1.35 28.42 16.93
N LYS A 92 -0.72 29.50 17.38
CA LYS A 92 -1.35 30.83 17.50
C LYS A 92 -1.39 31.57 16.17
N THR A 93 -0.25 31.60 15.49
CA THR A 93 -0.11 32.33 14.22
C THR A 93 -0.39 31.44 13.02
N LYS A 94 -0.47 30.12 13.21
CA LYS A 94 -0.55 29.10 12.15
C LYS A 94 0.65 29.09 11.20
N ASN A 95 1.76 29.70 11.64
CA ASN A 95 3.00 29.66 10.86
C ASN A 95 3.64 28.29 10.94
N PHE A 96 3.82 27.66 9.78
CA PHE A 96 4.46 26.36 9.62
C PHE A 96 5.83 26.53 8.97
N GLU A 97 6.84 25.88 9.53
CA GLU A 97 8.19 25.86 8.97
C GLU A 97 8.70 24.41 8.90
N SER A 98 9.41 24.10 7.82
CA SER A 98 10.16 22.86 7.64
C SER A 98 11.63 23.18 7.38
N VAL A 99 12.54 22.61 8.19
CA VAL A 99 13.97 22.85 8.07
C VAL A 99 14.77 21.57 8.24
N ALA A 100 15.94 21.53 7.60
CA ALA A 100 16.93 20.48 7.81
C ALA A 100 18.11 21.03 8.64
N ILE A 101 18.41 20.40 9.77
CA ILE A 101 19.66 20.59 10.49
C ILE A 101 20.61 19.52 9.93
N ALA A 102 21.09 19.73 8.72
CA ALA A 102 21.89 18.78 7.95
C ALA A 102 22.88 19.53 7.06
N ARG A 103 23.87 18.83 6.51
CA ARG A 103 24.89 19.44 5.64
C ARG A 103 24.35 19.95 4.31
N TYR A 104 23.18 19.44 3.90
CA TYR A 104 22.55 19.73 2.62
C TYR A 104 21.07 19.98 2.83
N ALA A 105 20.46 20.76 1.96
CA ALA A 105 19.01 20.83 1.86
C ALA A 105 18.46 19.42 1.57
N PHE A 106 17.31 19.12 2.12
CA PHE A 106 16.62 17.84 1.90
C PHE A 106 15.71 17.97 0.68
N GLY A 107 16.33 17.80 -0.49
CA GLY A 107 15.71 18.09 -1.77
C GLY A 107 15.39 19.58 -1.96
N ASP A 108 14.36 19.85 -2.76
CA ASP A 108 13.92 21.19 -3.08
C ASP A 108 12.92 21.77 -2.05
N ASN A 109 12.39 20.92 -1.17
CA ASN A 109 11.27 21.24 -0.32
C ASN A 109 11.66 21.66 1.12
N ILE A 110 12.81 21.20 1.63
CA ILE A 110 13.22 21.45 3.01
C ILE A 110 14.63 22.04 3.01
N PRO A 111 14.80 23.38 3.23
CA PRO A 111 16.09 24.04 3.23
C PRO A 111 16.95 23.62 4.41
N SER A 112 18.27 23.53 4.21
CA SER A 112 19.21 23.41 5.32
C SER A 112 19.45 24.77 5.94
N ILE A 113 19.41 24.82 7.28
CA ILE A 113 19.73 26.02 8.06
C ILE A 113 21.01 25.85 8.89
N TRP A 114 21.65 24.67 8.84
CA TRP A 114 22.86 24.42 9.62
C TRP A 114 24.12 24.86 8.87
N ASP A 115 24.75 25.90 9.37
CA ASP A 115 26.09 26.37 8.96
C ASP A 115 27.14 25.73 9.87
N LYS A 116 27.79 24.68 9.38
CA LYS A 116 28.79 23.91 10.12
C LYS A 116 30.02 24.75 10.50
N ASP A 117 30.35 25.79 9.73
CA ASP A 117 31.53 26.63 10.00
C ASP A 117 31.25 27.60 11.15
N LYS A 118 30.00 28.02 11.35
CA LYS A 118 29.55 28.81 12.49
C LYS A 118 29.24 27.98 13.72
N GLN A 119 28.59 26.83 13.55
CA GLN A 119 28.24 25.90 14.62
C GLN A 119 28.69 24.49 14.23
N PRO A 120 29.91 24.05 14.64
CA PRO A 120 30.45 22.75 14.25
C PRO A 120 29.63 21.54 14.79
N ASN A 121 28.94 21.73 15.92
CA ASN A 121 28.15 20.67 16.55
C ASN A 121 26.70 20.70 16.07
N GLN A 122 26.29 19.67 15.30
CA GLN A 122 24.94 19.54 14.75
C GLN A 122 23.86 19.48 15.85
N TRP A 123 24.14 18.85 16.99
CA TRP A 123 23.21 18.72 18.10
C TRP A 123 22.98 20.04 18.82
N GLU A 124 24.03 20.84 18.98
CA GLU A 124 23.89 22.20 19.50
C GLU A 124 23.07 23.08 18.55
N ALA A 125 23.27 22.96 17.22
CA ALA A 125 22.49 23.70 16.26
C ALA A 125 20.99 23.28 16.34
N LEU A 126 20.70 21.99 16.52
CA LEU A 126 19.33 21.50 16.74
C LEU A 126 18.74 22.09 18.04
N LYS A 127 19.49 22.04 19.14
CA LYS A 127 19.07 22.64 20.42
C LYS A 127 18.75 24.13 20.27
N ASP A 128 19.64 24.88 19.62
CA ASP A 128 19.44 26.31 19.44
C ASP A 128 18.18 26.64 18.62
N TYR A 129 17.89 25.82 17.61
CA TYR A 129 16.63 25.92 16.86
C TYR A 129 15.42 25.61 17.73
N ILE A 130 15.44 24.51 18.48
CA ILE A 130 14.35 24.13 19.40
C ILE A 130 14.07 25.24 20.41
N VAL A 131 15.13 25.79 21.03
CA VAL A 131 15.01 26.89 21.99
C VAL A 131 14.42 28.13 21.33
N SER A 132 14.84 28.48 20.11
CA SER A 132 14.32 29.65 19.39
C SER A 132 12.81 29.55 19.07
N LYS A 133 12.30 28.34 18.84
CA LYS A 133 10.87 28.09 18.57
C LYS A 133 10.05 27.92 19.85
N ASN A 134 10.69 27.53 20.94
CA ASN A 134 10.06 27.27 22.25
C ASN A 134 8.77 26.46 22.16
N PRO A 135 8.77 25.25 21.55
CA PRO A 135 7.58 24.43 21.42
C PRO A 135 7.02 24.02 22.81
N GLU A 136 5.73 23.69 22.84
CA GLU A 136 5.10 23.08 24.03
C GLU A 136 5.32 21.57 24.02
N LYS A 137 5.24 20.93 22.83
CA LYS A 137 5.45 19.49 22.62
C LYS A 137 6.46 19.23 21.52
N ILE A 138 7.45 18.40 21.81
CA ILE A 138 8.46 17.92 20.88
C ILE A 138 8.17 16.45 20.59
N GLY A 139 7.56 16.19 19.44
CA GLY A 139 7.24 14.85 18.98
C GLY A 139 8.46 14.13 18.42
N LEU A 140 8.71 12.91 18.86
CA LEU A 140 9.75 12.02 18.36
C LEU A 140 9.13 10.70 17.90
N ASN A 141 9.68 10.08 16.88
CA ASN A 141 9.21 8.78 16.39
C ASN A 141 9.66 7.65 17.34
N ILE A 142 8.89 7.48 18.38
CA ILE A 142 9.03 6.46 19.41
C ILE A 142 7.64 5.83 19.59
N SER A 143 7.55 4.54 19.33
CA SER A 143 6.33 3.76 19.52
C SER A 143 6.64 2.42 20.17
N SER A 144 5.65 1.87 20.89
CA SER A 144 5.72 0.51 21.43
C SER A 144 4.97 -0.50 20.56
N TYR A 145 4.20 -0.05 19.59
CA TYR A 145 3.27 -0.89 18.84
C TYR A 145 3.34 -0.70 17.33
N GLU A 146 3.57 0.53 16.85
CA GLU A 146 3.63 0.82 15.42
C GLU A 146 5.08 0.97 14.97
N SER A 147 5.60 -0.06 14.33
CA SER A 147 7.00 -0.12 13.88
C SER A 147 7.37 1.01 12.91
N LEU A 148 6.41 1.46 12.09
CA LEU A 148 6.62 2.56 11.16
C LEU A 148 6.68 3.94 11.85
N ALA A 149 6.27 4.02 13.13
CA ALA A 149 6.38 5.20 13.97
C ALA A 149 7.51 5.11 15.02
N ASP A 150 8.34 4.04 15.01
CA ASP A 150 9.44 3.79 15.95
C ASP A 150 10.81 3.83 15.24
N GLY A 151 11.07 4.91 14.51
CA GLY A 151 12.29 5.04 13.70
C GLY A 151 13.47 5.69 14.41
N LEU A 152 13.30 6.26 15.61
CA LEU A 152 14.35 6.95 16.33
C LEU A 152 15.30 5.98 17.04
N SER A 153 16.56 5.91 16.57
CA SER A 153 17.54 5.06 17.25
C SER A 153 17.86 5.57 18.68
N LYS A 154 18.13 4.62 19.59
CA LYS A 154 18.54 4.94 20.98
C LYS A 154 19.72 5.92 21.03
N TYR A 155 20.70 5.75 20.14
CA TYR A 155 21.85 6.66 20.06
C TYR A 155 21.41 8.10 19.77
N HIS A 156 20.55 8.31 18.78
CA HIS A 156 20.07 9.64 18.41
C HIS A 156 19.17 10.25 19.49
N TYR A 157 18.36 9.45 20.14
CA TYR A 157 17.59 9.87 21.31
C TYR A 157 18.51 10.42 22.41
N ASP A 158 19.57 9.68 22.76
CA ASP A 158 20.51 10.09 23.80
C ASP A 158 21.25 11.38 23.42
N GLN A 159 21.66 11.54 22.17
CA GLN A 159 22.30 12.76 21.72
C GLN A 159 21.38 13.97 21.87
N LEU A 160 20.13 13.86 21.41
CA LEU A 160 19.14 14.92 21.57
C LEU A 160 18.84 15.20 23.06
N TYR A 161 18.56 14.15 23.82
CA TYR A 161 18.24 14.28 25.24
C TYR A 161 19.35 14.96 26.04
N ASN A 162 20.63 14.64 25.76
CA ASN A 162 21.77 15.18 26.48
C ASN A 162 22.02 16.68 26.20
N VAL A 163 21.74 17.18 24.99
CA VAL A 163 21.94 18.60 24.68
C VAL A 163 20.78 19.49 25.15
N LEU A 164 19.60 18.92 25.38
CA LEU A 164 18.43 19.67 25.84
C LEU A 164 18.50 19.97 27.36
N SER A 165 18.03 21.15 27.75
CA SER A 165 17.82 21.48 29.16
C SER A 165 16.71 20.63 29.80
N PRO A 166 16.68 20.49 31.15
CA PRO A 166 15.60 19.76 31.81
C PRO A 166 14.20 20.27 31.51
N GLU A 167 14.05 21.55 31.18
CA GLU A 167 12.79 22.15 30.76
C GLU A 167 12.30 21.55 29.41
N PHE A 168 13.16 21.53 28.39
CA PHE A 168 12.81 21.00 27.07
C PHE A 168 12.70 19.48 27.05
N ARG A 169 13.46 18.76 27.90
CA ARG A 169 13.31 17.30 28.05
C ARG A 169 11.91 16.89 28.47
N LYS A 170 11.24 17.69 29.31
CA LYS A 170 9.86 17.43 29.77
C LYS A 170 8.82 17.63 28.67
N LYS A 171 9.18 18.30 27.59
CA LYS A 171 8.30 18.55 26.43
C LYS A 171 8.37 17.43 25.37
N ILE A 172 9.31 16.48 25.54
CA ILE A 172 9.44 15.32 24.65
C ILE A 172 8.24 14.40 24.82
N THR A 173 7.63 14.02 23.70
CA THR A 173 6.51 13.06 23.66
C THR A 173 6.64 12.15 22.43
N SER A 174 5.93 11.03 22.43
CA SER A 174 5.75 10.23 21.20
C SER A 174 5.01 11.03 20.14
N ALA A 175 5.44 10.91 18.89
CA ALA A 175 4.73 11.40 17.71
C ALA A 175 3.99 10.27 16.97
N GLU A 176 3.71 9.15 17.63
CA GLU A 176 3.09 7.96 17.03
C GLU A 176 1.84 8.32 16.22
N ASP A 177 0.88 9.03 16.82
CA ASP A 177 -0.36 9.43 16.13
C ASP A 177 -0.10 10.31 14.89
N LEU A 178 0.89 11.19 14.96
CA LEU A 178 1.27 12.03 13.82
C LEU A 178 1.94 11.21 12.71
N ALA A 179 2.82 10.30 13.08
CA ALA A 179 3.51 9.41 12.14
C ALA A 179 2.52 8.48 11.43
N ILE A 180 1.59 7.88 12.19
CA ILE A 180 0.51 7.06 11.62
C ILE A 180 -0.35 7.91 10.67
N ALA A 181 -0.84 9.06 11.13
CA ALA A 181 -1.66 9.95 10.31
C ALA A 181 -0.93 10.42 9.03
N TRP A 182 0.38 10.68 9.10
CA TRP A 182 1.19 10.99 7.93
C TRP A 182 1.24 9.84 6.93
N ILE A 183 1.41 8.61 7.40
CA ILE A 183 1.50 7.42 6.53
C ILE A 183 0.14 7.04 5.95
N GLU A 184 -0.93 7.05 6.75
CA GLU A 184 -2.26 6.55 6.32
C GLU A 184 -3.02 7.52 5.41
N THR A 185 -2.83 8.84 5.58
CA THR A 185 -3.65 9.83 4.85
C THR A 185 -3.19 9.99 3.42
N ARG A 186 -4.10 9.80 2.46
CA ARG A 186 -3.88 10.03 1.03
C ARG A 186 -4.37 11.42 0.62
N THR A 187 -3.66 12.04 -0.32
CA THR A 187 -4.10 13.27 -1.00
C THR A 187 -4.84 12.93 -2.29
N ASP A 188 -5.60 13.88 -2.84
CA ASP A 188 -6.27 13.70 -4.14
C ASP A 188 -5.28 13.40 -5.26
N LEU A 189 -4.10 14.01 -5.22
CA LEU A 189 -3.04 13.77 -6.20
C LEU A 189 -2.51 12.33 -6.11
N GLU A 190 -2.33 11.79 -4.89
CA GLU A 190 -1.97 10.38 -4.70
C GLU A 190 -3.07 9.45 -5.22
N MET A 191 -4.34 9.77 -4.98
CA MET A 191 -5.46 8.93 -5.45
C MET A 191 -5.58 8.88 -6.97
N THR A 192 -5.13 9.92 -7.69
CA THR A 192 -5.04 9.89 -9.16
C THR A 192 -4.03 8.85 -9.62
N VAL A 193 -2.86 8.78 -8.96
CA VAL A 193 -1.83 7.77 -9.24
C VAL A 193 -2.28 6.38 -8.82
N PHE A 194 -2.96 6.28 -7.69
CA PHE A 194 -3.42 5.00 -7.17
C PHE A 194 -4.34 4.27 -8.17
N SER A 195 -5.24 5.00 -8.83
CA SER A 195 -6.10 4.42 -9.87
C SER A 195 -5.28 3.82 -11.04
N GLN A 196 -4.24 4.55 -11.51
CA GLN A 196 -3.35 4.05 -12.55
C GLN A 196 -2.57 2.81 -12.07
N LEU A 197 -2.05 2.86 -10.84
CA LEU A 197 -1.26 1.77 -10.26
C LEU A 197 -2.08 0.48 -10.11
N VAL A 198 -3.33 0.59 -9.65
CA VAL A 198 -4.26 -0.55 -9.55
C VAL A 198 -4.56 -1.14 -10.93
N GLU A 199 -4.74 -0.31 -11.97
CA GLU A 199 -4.96 -0.81 -13.33
C GLU A 199 -3.74 -1.55 -13.88
N ILE A 200 -2.53 -1.05 -13.64
CA ILE A 200 -1.28 -1.73 -14.02
C ILE A 200 -1.18 -3.10 -13.33
N SER A 201 -1.40 -3.15 -12.01
CA SER A 201 -1.38 -4.39 -11.23
C SER A 201 -2.38 -5.41 -11.77
N SER A 202 -3.65 -5.00 -11.93
CA SER A 202 -4.71 -5.85 -12.45
C SER A 202 -4.44 -6.33 -13.88
N SER A 203 -3.82 -5.50 -14.73
CA SER A 203 -3.47 -5.90 -16.11
C SER A 203 -2.38 -6.97 -16.13
N ILE A 204 -1.39 -6.88 -15.23
CA ILE A 204 -0.35 -7.91 -15.08
C ILE A 204 -0.96 -9.24 -14.63
N ILE A 205 -1.87 -9.21 -13.63
CA ILE A 205 -2.57 -10.42 -13.18
C ILE A 205 -3.39 -11.04 -14.31
N ARG A 206 -4.16 -10.23 -15.06
CA ARG A 206 -4.94 -10.74 -16.22
C ARG A 206 -4.04 -11.36 -17.30
N GLU A 207 -2.88 -10.79 -17.55
CA GLU A 207 -1.94 -11.38 -18.51
C GLU A 207 -1.30 -12.66 -17.95
N ALA A 208 -0.92 -12.68 -16.68
CA ALA A 208 -0.39 -13.85 -15.99
C ALA A 208 -1.38 -15.02 -16.01
N PHE A 209 -2.66 -14.76 -15.76
CA PHE A 209 -3.73 -15.75 -15.78
C PHE A 209 -4.39 -15.89 -17.17
N SER A 210 -3.57 -15.96 -18.19
CA SER A 210 -4.01 -16.16 -19.58
C SER A 210 -3.18 -17.22 -20.30
N THR A 211 -3.64 -17.65 -21.48
CA THR A 211 -2.91 -18.57 -22.35
C THR A 211 -1.64 -18.00 -22.95
N LYS A 212 -1.35 -16.72 -22.75
CA LYS A 212 -0.06 -16.11 -23.09
C LYS A 212 1.06 -16.59 -22.18
N VAL A 213 0.72 -16.91 -20.92
CA VAL A 213 1.66 -17.31 -19.88
C VAL A 213 1.46 -18.77 -19.45
N ILE A 214 0.21 -19.20 -19.30
CA ILE A 214 -0.12 -20.53 -18.82
C ILE A 214 -0.43 -21.48 -19.97
N THR A 215 0.38 -22.55 -20.09
CA THR A 215 0.06 -23.74 -20.89
C THR A 215 -0.32 -24.86 -19.91
N PRO A 216 -1.61 -25.20 -19.77
CA PRO A 216 -2.04 -26.24 -18.82
C PRO A 216 -1.36 -27.57 -19.09
N GLY A 217 -0.88 -28.25 -18.03
CA GLY A 217 -0.10 -29.47 -18.10
C GLY A 217 1.41 -29.27 -18.29
N VAL A 218 1.87 -28.02 -18.45
CA VAL A 218 3.28 -27.67 -18.68
C VAL A 218 3.76 -26.60 -17.70
N THR A 219 3.07 -25.48 -17.62
CA THR A 219 3.43 -24.33 -16.79
C THR A 219 3.19 -24.65 -15.32
N SER A 220 4.18 -24.37 -14.47
CA SER A 220 4.06 -24.46 -13.01
C SER A 220 3.59 -23.11 -12.40
N THR A 221 3.14 -23.17 -11.15
CA THR A 221 2.84 -21.96 -10.38
C THR A 221 4.06 -21.07 -10.21
N ASP A 222 5.25 -21.65 -10.02
CA ASP A 222 6.52 -20.93 -9.91
C ASP A 222 6.88 -20.19 -11.21
N ASP A 223 6.66 -20.82 -12.37
CA ASP A 223 6.87 -20.14 -13.66
C ASP A 223 6.02 -18.87 -13.79
N VAL A 224 4.77 -18.91 -13.33
CA VAL A 224 3.89 -17.74 -13.35
C VAL A 224 4.39 -16.65 -12.40
N VAL A 225 4.81 -17.01 -11.18
CA VAL A 225 5.37 -16.07 -10.19
C VAL A 225 6.59 -15.36 -10.75
N TRP A 226 7.55 -16.09 -11.34
CA TRP A 226 8.74 -15.48 -11.93
C TRP A 226 8.41 -14.65 -13.16
N TRP A 227 7.45 -15.08 -13.99
CA TRP A 227 6.96 -14.27 -15.10
C TRP A 227 6.38 -12.92 -14.61
N MET A 228 5.58 -12.92 -13.52
CA MET A 228 5.07 -11.68 -12.94
C MET A 228 6.20 -10.76 -12.49
N ARG A 229 7.24 -11.29 -11.84
CA ARG A 229 8.42 -10.53 -11.42
C ARG A 229 9.16 -9.91 -12.62
N GLU A 230 9.43 -10.71 -13.66
CA GLU A 230 10.08 -10.25 -14.89
C GLU A 230 9.22 -9.19 -15.60
N LYS A 231 7.90 -9.37 -15.62
CA LYS A 231 6.98 -8.40 -16.22
C LYS A 231 7.06 -7.04 -15.51
N VAL A 232 7.01 -7.01 -14.18
CA VAL A 232 7.16 -5.78 -13.38
C VAL A 232 8.49 -5.09 -13.70
N LEU A 233 9.59 -5.84 -13.69
CA LEU A 233 10.91 -5.31 -14.00
C LEU A 233 10.99 -4.76 -15.42
N SER A 234 10.41 -5.45 -16.40
CA SER A 234 10.38 -5.01 -17.81
C SER A 234 9.63 -3.69 -18.00
N LEU A 235 8.67 -3.39 -17.14
CA LEU A 235 7.95 -2.11 -17.08
C LEU A 235 8.71 -1.03 -16.29
N GLY A 236 9.89 -1.36 -15.73
CA GLY A 236 10.67 -0.46 -14.87
C GLY A 236 9.96 -0.12 -13.57
N LEU A 237 9.21 -1.07 -13.03
CA LEU A 237 8.53 -1.01 -11.73
C LEU A 237 9.20 -1.97 -10.75
N ASP A 238 8.81 -1.90 -9.47
CA ASP A 238 9.27 -2.78 -8.42
C ASP A 238 8.11 -3.56 -7.80
N THR A 239 8.40 -4.72 -7.20
CA THR A 239 7.51 -5.42 -6.28
C THR A 239 7.95 -5.12 -4.85
N TRP A 240 7.03 -5.04 -3.91
CA TRP A 240 7.36 -4.83 -2.50
C TRP A 240 7.36 -6.16 -1.70
N PHE A 241 6.83 -7.25 -2.29
CA PHE A 241 6.96 -8.62 -1.81
C PHE A 241 7.08 -9.59 -2.98
N HIS A 242 7.48 -10.83 -2.69
CA HIS A 242 7.54 -11.89 -3.69
C HIS A 242 6.14 -12.45 -3.93
N PRO A 243 5.58 -12.38 -5.15
CA PRO A 243 4.23 -12.85 -5.42
C PRO A 243 4.03 -14.33 -5.09
N THR A 244 2.79 -14.72 -4.87
CA THR A 244 2.43 -16.13 -4.76
C THR A 244 1.41 -16.51 -5.81
N VAL A 245 1.48 -17.77 -6.28
CA VAL A 245 0.43 -18.40 -7.09
C VAL A 245 0.18 -19.80 -6.51
N ASP A 246 -1.07 -20.04 -6.15
CA ASP A 246 -1.52 -21.27 -5.50
C ASP A 246 -2.59 -21.96 -6.32
N VAL A 247 -2.71 -23.29 -6.10
CA VAL A 247 -3.71 -24.14 -6.76
C VAL A 247 -4.63 -24.78 -5.74
N GLN A 248 -5.92 -24.69 -5.98
CA GLN A 248 -6.93 -25.55 -5.33
C GLN A 248 -7.55 -26.46 -6.38
N ARG A 249 -7.59 -27.77 -6.13
CA ARG A 249 -8.17 -28.79 -7.01
C ARG A 249 -8.77 -29.92 -6.19
N LYS A 250 -9.59 -30.76 -6.85
CA LYS A 250 -10.28 -31.88 -6.18
C LYS A 250 -9.33 -32.76 -5.36
N ASP A 251 -8.23 -33.16 -5.95
CA ASP A 251 -7.32 -34.17 -5.40
C ASP A 251 -6.16 -33.61 -4.57
N ASN A 252 -6.16 -32.30 -4.29
CA ASN A 252 -5.17 -31.64 -3.45
C ASN A 252 -5.72 -31.48 -2.02
N SER A 253 -5.02 -32.03 -1.02
CA SER A 253 -5.49 -32.07 0.38
C SER A 253 -5.18 -30.81 1.20
N ASP A 254 -4.34 -29.89 0.72
CA ASP A 254 -3.75 -28.87 1.57
C ASP A 254 -4.44 -27.50 1.49
N LEU A 255 -5.55 -27.36 2.25
CA LEU A 255 -6.22 -26.08 2.47
C LEU A 255 -5.41 -25.08 3.31
N TYR A 256 -4.45 -25.54 4.12
CA TYR A 256 -3.89 -24.76 5.23
C TYR A 256 -2.38 -24.72 5.30
N ALA A 257 -1.67 -25.28 4.34
CA ALA A 257 -0.23 -25.34 4.38
C ALA A 257 0.44 -24.04 3.91
N PHE A 258 0.41 -22.99 4.72
CA PHE A 258 1.37 -21.90 4.56
C PHE A 258 2.81 -22.38 4.72
N ASP A 259 3.03 -23.44 5.50
CA ASP A 259 4.37 -23.96 5.84
C ASP A 259 4.86 -25.15 5.01
N ASN A 260 3.98 -25.83 4.27
CA ASN A 260 4.30 -27.07 3.53
C ASN A 260 3.79 -27.04 2.08
N LYS A 261 3.78 -25.89 1.44
CA LYS A 261 3.43 -25.81 0.01
C LYS A 261 4.43 -26.61 -0.80
N SER A 262 3.92 -27.49 -1.67
CA SER A 262 4.71 -27.98 -2.79
C SER A 262 5.30 -26.76 -3.49
N LYS A 263 6.62 -26.73 -3.68
CA LYS A 263 7.29 -25.58 -4.28
C LYS A 263 6.77 -25.28 -5.70
N PHE A 264 6.13 -26.25 -6.34
CA PHE A 264 5.68 -26.16 -7.74
C PHE A 264 4.50 -27.06 -7.95
N ASP A 265 3.35 -26.49 -8.27
CA ASP A 265 2.24 -27.25 -8.82
C ASP A 265 2.18 -27.02 -10.33
N ILE A 266 2.20 -28.10 -11.13
CA ILE A 266 1.86 -27.98 -12.56
C ILE A 266 0.36 -27.63 -12.66
N ILE A 267 0.07 -26.54 -13.33
CA ILE A 267 -1.28 -26.04 -13.52
C ILE A 267 -2.02 -26.96 -14.51
N LEU A 268 -3.19 -27.45 -14.12
CA LEU A 268 -3.98 -28.43 -14.89
C LEU A 268 -5.35 -27.86 -15.25
N PRO A 269 -5.99 -28.35 -16.33
CA PRO A 269 -7.39 -28.03 -16.61
C PRO A 269 -8.29 -28.42 -15.43
N GLY A 270 -9.12 -27.50 -14.97
CA GLY A 270 -10.01 -27.67 -13.81
C GLY A 270 -9.47 -27.11 -12.50
N ASP A 271 -8.26 -26.58 -12.49
CA ASP A 271 -7.69 -25.92 -11.31
C ASP A 271 -8.35 -24.57 -11.04
N LEU A 272 -8.52 -24.29 -9.76
CA LEU A 272 -8.79 -22.95 -9.24
C LEU A 272 -7.44 -22.35 -8.80
N LEU A 273 -7.02 -21.30 -9.48
CA LEU A 273 -5.80 -20.56 -9.19
C LEU A 273 -6.10 -19.38 -8.28
N HIS A 274 -5.16 -19.05 -7.43
CA HIS A 274 -5.12 -17.84 -6.64
C HIS A 274 -3.75 -17.18 -6.81
N CYS A 275 -3.70 -15.86 -6.93
CA CYS A 275 -2.45 -15.11 -6.80
C CYS A 275 -2.60 -14.05 -5.73
N ASP A 276 -1.44 -13.72 -5.11
CA ASP A 276 -1.24 -12.56 -4.28
C ASP A 276 -0.09 -11.75 -4.86
N PHE A 277 -0.35 -10.47 -5.19
CA PHE A 277 0.53 -9.66 -6.02
C PHE A 277 0.46 -8.17 -5.72
N GLY A 278 1.63 -7.56 -5.49
CA GLY A 278 1.76 -6.13 -5.24
C GLY A 278 2.92 -5.50 -6.01
N ILE A 279 2.72 -4.27 -6.47
CA ILE A 279 3.72 -3.48 -7.18
C ILE A 279 3.89 -2.10 -6.56
N SER A 280 5.06 -1.50 -6.80
CA SER A 280 5.42 -0.17 -6.33
C SER A 280 5.62 0.79 -7.49
N TYR A 281 4.99 1.97 -7.41
CA TYR A 281 5.14 3.05 -8.39
C TYR A 281 4.85 4.41 -7.76
N LEU A 282 5.69 5.40 -8.03
CA LEU A 282 5.55 6.79 -7.54
C LEU A 282 5.33 6.87 -6.01
N THR A 283 6.08 6.06 -5.26
CA THR A 283 6.03 5.95 -3.79
C THR A 283 4.76 5.30 -3.22
N LEU A 284 3.93 4.71 -4.04
CA LEU A 284 2.72 3.98 -3.62
C LEU A 284 2.84 2.50 -3.96
N ASN A 285 2.15 1.67 -3.19
CA ASN A 285 2.08 0.22 -3.38
C ASN A 285 0.64 -0.23 -3.62
N THR A 286 0.48 -1.27 -4.44
CA THR A 286 -0.77 -2.06 -4.49
C THR A 286 -0.61 -3.36 -3.74
N ASP A 287 -1.72 -3.92 -3.36
CA ASP A 287 -1.88 -5.28 -2.87
C ASP A 287 -3.19 -5.85 -3.43
N THR A 288 -3.12 -7.03 -4.06
CA THR A 288 -4.26 -7.53 -4.82
C THR A 288 -4.23 -9.05 -4.90
N GLN A 289 -5.29 -9.70 -4.47
CA GLN A 289 -5.49 -11.13 -4.69
C GLN A 289 -6.64 -11.35 -5.67
N GLU A 290 -6.39 -12.21 -6.66
CA GLU A 290 -7.34 -12.56 -7.70
C GLU A 290 -7.42 -14.07 -7.88
N LEU A 291 -8.59 -14.55 -8.31
CA LEU A 291 -8.86 -15.95 -8.57
C LEU A 291 -9.08 -16.19 -10.07
N ALA A 292 -8.52 -17.28 -10.57
CA ALA A 292 -8.75 -17.74 -11.94
C ALA A 292 -9.16 -19.22 -11.99
N TYR A 293 -9.94 -19.59 -12.99
CA TYR A 293 -10.27 -20.98 -13.27
C TYR A 293 -9.64 -21.43 -14.59
N VAL A 294 -8.98 -22.57 -14.59
CA VAL A 294 -8.38 -23.16 -15.79
C VAL A 294 -9.42 -24.02 -16.49
N LEU A 295 -9.88 -23.57 -17.65
CA LEU A 295 -10.96 -24.26 -18.41
C LEU A 295 -10.53 -25.66 -18.82
N LYS A 296 -11.43 -26.64 -18.62
CA LYS A 296 -11.32 -27.96 -19.22
C LYS A 296 -11.65 -27.89 -20.71
N PRO A 297 -11.22 -28.89 -21.51
CA PRO A 297 -11.60 -28.95 -22.91
C PRO A 297 -13.13 -28.94 -23.10
N GLY A 298 -13.62 -27.97 -23.88
CA GLY A 298 -15.05 -27.77 -24.16
C GLY A 298 -15.79 -26.86 -23.17
N GLU A 299 -15.18 -26.46 -22.05
CA GLU A 299 -15.76 -25.46 -21.15
C GLU A 299 -15.55 -24.03 -21.69
N THR A 300 -16.52 -23.16 -21.43
CA THR A 300 -16.50 -21.73 -21.75
C THR A 300 -16.58 -20.84 -20.51
N ASN A 301 -16.81 -21.43 -19.35
CA ASN A 301 -16.90 -20.75 -18.06
C ASN A 301 -16.50 -21.71 -16.92
N ALA A 302 -16.27 -21.15 -15.72
CA ALA A 302 -16.10 -21.93 -14.51
C ALA A 302 -17.39 -22.70 -14.18
N PRO A 303 -17.31 -23.88 -13.53
CA PRO A 303 -18.50 -24.65 -13.11
C PRO A 303 -19.39 -23.85 -12.15
N ASP A 304 -20.70 -24.07 -12.23
CA ASP A 304 -21.70 -23.36 -11.42
C ASP A 304 -21.44 -23.41 -9.91
N PHE A 305 -20.89 -24.51 -9.41
CA PHE A 305 -20.60 -24.66 -7.99
C PHE A 305 -19.42 -23.71 -7.56
N LEU A 306 -18.41 -23.51 -8.39
CA LEU A 306 -17.35 -22.52 -8.14
C LEU A 306 -17.89 -21.09 -8.26
N ILE A 307 -18.75 -20.82 -9.26
CA ILE A 307 -19.38 -19.50 -9.42
C ILE A 307 -20.22 -19.15 -8.18
N LYS A 308 -20.92 -20.11 -7.60
CA LYS A 308 -21.68 -19.93 -6.34
C LYS A 308 -20.73 -19.63 -5.19
N ALA A 309 -19.65 -20.38 -5.07
CA ALA A 309 -18.63 -20.13 -4.04
C ALA A 309 -18.02 -18.73 -4.17
N PHE A 310 -17.68 -18.27 -5.38
CA PHE A 310 -17.16 -16.92 -5.62
C PHE A 310 -18.14 -15.83 -5.13
N LYS A 311 -19.45 -16.04 -5.33
CA LYS A 311 -20.48 -15.12 -4.84
C LYS A 311 -20.51 -15.01 -3.32
N GLU A 312 -20.15 -16.05 -2.58
CA GLU A 312 -20.01 -15.97 -1.12
C GLU A 312 -18.85 -15.05 -0.73
N GLY A 313 -17.70 -15.13 -1.43
CA GLY A 313 -16.58 -14.21 -1.23
C GLY A 313 -16.96 -12.76 -1.50
N THR A 314 -17.63 -12.49 -2.65
CA THR A 314 -18.08 -11.12 -2.96
C THR A 314 -19.14 -10.63 -1.98
N ARG A 315 -19.96 -11.51 -1.42
CA ARG A 315 -20.93 -11.16 -0.38
C ARG A 315 -20.23 -10.71 0.91
N ILE A 316 -19.13 -11.39 1.32
CA ILE A 316 -18.33 -10.94 2.46
C ILE A 316 -17.71 -9.57 2.20
N GLN A 317 -17.20 -9.30 0.98
CA GLN A 317 -16.72 -7.97 0.63
C GLN A 317 -17.80 -6.89 0.79
N ASP A 318 -19.06 -7.17 0.40
CA ASP A 318 -20.18 -6.23 0.59
C ASP A 318 -20.51 -6.02 2.07
N ILE A 319 -20.60 -7.09 2.85
CA ILE A 319 -20.84 -7.01 4.30
C ILE A 319 -19.75 -6.17 4.96
N PHE A 320 -18.50 -6.46 4.66
CA PHE A 320 -17.35 -5.83 5.27
C PHE A 320 -17.27 -4.34 4.97
N THR A 321 -17.30 -3.97 3.68
CA THR A 321 -17.16 -2.56 3.28
C THR A 321 -18.36 -1.70 3.65
N ASN A 322 -19.55 -2.30 3.80
CA ASN A 322 -20.73 -1.64 4.35
C ASN A 322 -20.61 -1.29 5.84
N ASN A 323 -19.66 -1.88 6.56
CA ASN A 323 -19.41 -1.58 7.97
C ASN A 323 -18.38 -0.44 8.18
N PHE A 324 -17.77 0.09 7.12
CA PHE A 324 -16.82 1.19 7.23
C PHE A 324 -17.51 2.46 7.72
N ARG A 325 -17.09 2.95 8.89
CA ARG A 325 -17.57 4.21 9.49
C ARG A 325 -16.41 4.91 10.19
N GLN A 326 -16.27 6.21 9.98
CA GLN A 326 -15.27 7.00 10.69
C GLN A 326 -15.43 6.85 12.21
N GLY A 327 -14.30 6.71 12.89
CA GLY A 327 -14.24 6.62 14.35
C GLY A 327 -14.56 5.25 14.95
N LEU A 328 -15.08 4.29 14.17
CA LEU A 328 -15.11 2.89 14.61
C LEU A 328 -13.70 2.32 14.58
N THR A 329 -13.38 1.49 15.56
CA THR A 329 -12.10 0.76 15.58
C THR A 329 -12.11 -0.40 14.57
N GLY A 330 -10.93 -0.83 14.16
CA GLY A 330 -10.79 -2.02 13.31
C GLY A 330 -11.45 -3.25 13.93
N ASN A 331 -11.29 -3.41 15.25
CA ASN A 331 -11.89 -4.53 16.00
C ASN A 331 -13.44 -4.47 16.02
N GLU A 332 -14.03 -3.28 16.10
CA GLU A 332 -15.50 -3.12 16.01
C GLU A 332 -16.02 -3.47 14.61
N ILE A 333 -15.30 -3.04 13.57
CA ILE A 333 -15.66 -3.36 12.16
C ILE A 333 -15.51 -4.86 11.91
N LEU A 334 -14.40 -5.47 12.34
CA LEU A 334 -14.16 -6.90 12.26
C LEU A 334 -15.31 -7.67 12.89
N LYS A 335 -15.61 -7.38 14.15
CA LYS A 335 -16.67 -8.05 14.91
C LYS A 335 -18.02 -8.00 14.18
N ARG A 336 -18.47 -6.80 13.79
CA ARG A 336 -19.75 -6.61 13.08
C ARG A 336 -19.80 -7.41 11.77
N SER A 337 -18.71 -7.38 11.01
CA SER A 337 -18.64 -8.06 9.73
C SER A 337 -18.65 -9.58 9.87
N LEU A 338 -17.89 -10.12 10.84
CA LEU A 338 -17.89 -11.56 11.11
C LEU A 338 -19.24 -12.04 11.67
N GLU A 339 -19.87 -11.29 12.56
CA GLU A 339 -21.19 -11.62 13.11
C GLU A 339 -22.25 -11.64 12.01
N GLN A 340 -22.28 -10.63 11.13
CA GLN A 340 -23.23 -10.59 10.01
C GLN A 340 -22.97 -11.72 9.02
N GLY A 341 -21.72 -11.97 8.60
CA GLY A 341 -21.38 -13.06 7.68
C GLY A 341 -21.80 -14.42 8.23
N LYS A 342 -21.54 -14.70 9.51
CA LYS A 342 -21.95 -15.94 10.17
C LYS A 342 -23.48 -16.06 10.28
N ALA A 343 -24.20 -14.96 10.53
CA ALA A 343 -25.65 -14.96 10.56
C ALA A 343 -26.28 -15.26 9.18
N GLU A 344 -25.58 -14.96 8.09
CA GLU A 344 -25.94 -15.32 6.72
C GLU A 344 -25.46 -16.74 6.32
N GLY A 345 -24.86 -17.50 7.25
CA GLY A 345 -24.38 -18.87 6.99
C GLY A 345 -23.00 -18.94 6.33
N LEU A 346 -22.29 -17.82 6.22
CA LEU A 346 -20.95 -17.75 5.63
C LEU A 346 -19.85 -18.05 6.67
N ARG A 347 -18.66 -18.41 6.20
CA ARG A 347 -17.50 -18.71 7.04
C ARG A 347 -16.35 -17.72 6.76
N PRO A 348 -16.52 -16.43 7.10
CA PRO A 348 -15.56 -15.38 6.76
C PRO A 348 -14.30 -15.41 7.61
N SER A 349 -13.20 -14.96 7.00
CA SER A 349 -11.97 -14.51 7.65
C SER A 349 -11.54 -13.20 7.02
N ILE A 350 -11.16 -12.21 7.82
CA ILE A 350 -10.84 -10.85 7.37
C ILE A 350 -9.44 -10.50 7.84
N TYR A 351 -8.62 -10.03 6.89
CA TYR A 351 -7.32 -9.46 7.17
C TYR A 351 -7.13 -8.24 6.27
N THR A 352 -7.50 -7.08 6.75
CA THR A 352 -7.47 -5.82 5.99
C THR A 352 -6.55 -4.83 6.69
N HIS A 353 -5.68 -4.19 5.94
CA HIS A 353 -4.71 -3.22 6.43
C HIS A 353 -4.70 -1.96 5.56
N PRO A 354 -4.23 -0.81 6.10
CA PRO A 354 -3.97 0.36 5.29
C PRO A 354 -2.92 0.09 4.22
N LEU A 355 -3.06 0.80 3.08
CA LEU A 355 -2.22 0.64 1.90
C LEU A 355 -1.76 2.03 1.43
N GLY A 356 -0.49 2.14 1.04
CA GLY A 356 0.04 3.44 0.61
C GLY A 356 1.51 3.39 0.31
N THR A 357 2.30 4.26 0.96
CA THR A 357 3.76 4.29 0.82
C THR A 357 4.42 2.99 1.29
N TYR A 358 3.78 2.30 2.20
CA TYR A 358 4.09 0.93 2.59
C TYR A 358 2.94 0.03 2.15
N GLY A 359 3.24 -1.22 1.81
CA GLY A 359 2.22 -2.22 1.48
C GLY A 359 1.44 -2.58 2.74
N HIS A 360 2.07 -3.17 3.75
CA HIS A 360 1.52 -3.23 5.11
C HIS A 360 1.76 -1.87 5.78
N SER A 361 0.80 -0.97 5.67
CA SER A 361 0.94 0.42 6.08
C SER A 361 0.43 0.65 7.50
N ALA A 362 0.90 1.74 8.16
CA ALA A 362 0.39 2.15 9.47
C ALA A 362 -1.06 2.63 9.39
N GLY A 363 -1.80 2.43 10.47
CA GLY A 363 -3.20 2.83 10.63
C GLY A 363 -4.07 1.69 11.15
N THR A 364 -5.37 1.77 10.88
CA THR A 364 -6.36 0.82 11.39
C THR A 364 -6.23 -0.56 10.73
N THR A 365 -5.78 -1.56 11.49
CA THR A 365 -5.80 -2.97 11.07
C THR A 365 -7.16 -3.60 11.41
N ILE A 366 -7.72 -4.38 10.48
CA ILE A 366 -9.05 -5.00 10.65
C ILE A 366 -8.92 -6.53 10.50
N GLY A 367 -8.69 -7.20 11.61
CA GLY A 367 -8.37 -8.62 11.66
C GLY A 367 -6.94 -8.94 11.21
N MET A 368 -6.52 -10.15 11.45
CA MET A 368 -5.34 -10.79 10.90
C MET A 368 -5.66 -12.24 10.62
N TRP A 369 -4.93 -12.89 9.71
CA TRP A 369 -5.18 -14.28 9.30
C TRP A 369 -5.28 -15.25 10.50
N ASP A 370 -4.55 -15.00 11.57
CA ASP A 370 -4.52 -15.77 12.82
C ASP A 370 -5.24 -15.10 14.02
N SER A 371 -5.78 -13.88 13.85
CA SER A 371 -6.37 -13.08 14.94
C SER A 371 -7.75 -12.53 14.58
N GLN A 372 -8.72 -13.47 14.39
CA GLN A 372 -10.11 -13.15 14.06
C GLN A 372 -10.96 -12.72 15.27
N GLY A 373 -10.41 -12.76 16.47
CA GLY A 373 -11.05 -12.27 17.70
C GLY A 373 -10.78 -10.80 18.00
N GLY A 374 -9.90 -10.17 17.24
CA GLY A 374 -9.44 -8.79 17.40
C GLY A 374 -7.91 -8.70 17.37
N VAL A 375 -7.40 -7.56 16.94
CA VAL A 375 -5.98 -7.25 16.85
C VAL A 375 -5.64 -6.23 17.94
N PRO A 376 -4.74 -6.54 18.88
CA PRO A 376 -4.35 -5.58 19.89
C PRO A 376 -3.69 -4.33 19.28
N PHE A 377 -3.94 -3.17 19.86
CA PHE A 377 -3.37 -1.86 19.52
C PHE A 377 -3.78 -1.36 18.13
N THR A 378 -3.24 -1.88 17.04
CA THR A 378 -3.55 -1.41 15.68
C THR A 378 -5.00 -1.66 15.28
N GLY A 379 -5.63 -2.71 15.82
CA GLY A 379 -7.06 -2.97 15.67
C GLY A 379 -7.95 -2.05 16.53
N ASP A 380 -7.40 -1.45 17.59
CA ASP A 380 -8.11 -0.47 18.44
C ASP A 380 -7.97 0.97 17.90
N TYR A 381 -7.15 1.17 16.86
CA TYR A 381 -7.03 2.45 16.20
C TYR A 381 -8.32 2.78 15.40
N PRO A 382 -8.85 4.00 15.51
CA PRO A 382 -10.10 4.36 14.86
C PRO A 382 -9.91 4.62 13.36
N LEU A 383 -10.86 4.16 12.54
CA LEU A 383 -10.88 4.39 11.10
C LEU A 383 -10.92 5.88 10.77
N GLN A 384 -10.02 6.32 9.91
CA GLN A 384 -9.92 7.72 9.46
C GLN A 384 -10.33 7.86 7.99
N TYR A 385 -10.86 9.05 7.64
CA TYR A 385 -11.07 9.38 6.24
C TYR A 385 -9.76 9.57 5.48
N ASN A 386 -9.84 9.45 4.17
CA ASN A 386 -8.74 9.58 3.23
C ASN A 386 -7.66 8.50 3.39
N THR A 387 -8.07 7.30 3.77
CA THR A 387 -7.20 6.13 3.89
C THR A 387 -7.49 5.12 2.78
N ALA A 388 -6.43 4.65 2.10
CA ALA A 388 -6.53 3.52 1.19
C ALA A 388 -6.27 2.22 1.96
N TYR A 389 -6.94 1.15 1.56
CA TYR A 389 -6.90 -0.18 2.19
C TYR A 389 -6.70 -1.27 1.16
N ALA A 390 -5.96 -2.29 1.50
CA ALA A 390 -6.05 -3.61 0.91
C ALA A 390 -7.26 -4.31 1.56
N ILE A 391 -8.34 -4.47 0.81
CA ILE A 391 -9.56 -5.12 1.29
C ILE A 391 -9.38 -6.63 1.15
N GLU A 392 -8.59 -7.18 2.04
CA GLU A 392 -8.21 -8.59 2.09
C GLU A 392 -9.16 -9.37 2.99
N LEU A 393 -9.70 -10.45 2.46
CA LEU A 393 -10.60 -11.37 3.16
C LEU A 393 -10.75 -12.69 2.41
N ASN A 394 -11.27 -13.69 3.10
CA ASN A 394 -11.69 -14.91 2.45
C ASN A 394 -12.97 -15.47 3.08
N THR A 395 -13.62 -16.40 2.37
CA THR A 395 -14.63 -17.28 2.92
C THR A 395 -14.28 -18.72 2.61
N THR A 396 -14.49 -19.61 3.56
CA THR A 396 -14.36 -21.05 3.35
C THR A 396 -15.69 -21.60 2.87
N VAL A 397 -15.70 -22.33 1.75
CA VAL A 397 -16.90 -22.91 1.14
C VAL A 397 -16.69 -24.41 0.96
N TYR A 398 -17.66 -25.22 1.41
CA TYR A 398 -17.65 -26.66 1.14
C TYR A 398 -18.15 -26.92 -0.27
N ILE A 399 -17.37 -27.64 -1.06
CA ILE A 399 -17.70 -28.03 -2.44
C ILE A 399 -18.06 -29.53 -2.46
N GLU A 400 -19.35 -29.83 -2.65
CA GLU A 400 -19.84 -31.21 -2.67
C GLU A 400 -19.17 -32.02 -3.80
N GLU A 401 -18.97 -31.43 -4.99
CA GLU A 401 -18.34 -32.08 -6.14
C GLU A 401 -16.85 -32.43 -5.90
N TRP A 402 -16.21 -31.74 -4.97
CA TRP A 402 -14.84 -32.00 -4.58
C TRP A 402 -14.72 -32.70 -3.22
N GLU A 403 -15.85 -32.84 -2.49
CA GLU A 403 -15.93 -33.42 -1.14
C GLU A 403 -14.97 -32.76 -0.13
N LYS A 404 -14.75 -31.44 -0.27
CA LYS A 404 -13.86 -30.69 0.60
C LYS A 404 -14.20 -29.20 0.67
N ASP A 405 -13.59 -28.56 1.65
CA ASP A 405 -13.56 -27.11 1.75
C ASP A 405 -12.59 -26.49 0.75
N ILE A 406 -12.95 -25.33 0.19
CA ILE A 406 -12.04 -24.43 -0.53
C ILE A 406 -12.09 -23.04 0.09
N ARG A 407 -11.11 -22.21 -0.24
CA ARG A 407 -11.11 -20.80 0.13
C ARG A 407 -11.31 -19.91 -1.10
N ILE A 408 -12.23 -19.00 -0.99
CA ILE A 408 -12.38 -17.87 -1.92
C ILE A 408 -11.67 -16.69 -1.27
N MET A 409 -10.43 -16.46 -1.71
CA MET A 409 -9.52 -15.40 -1.22
C MET A 409 -9.59 -14.24 -2.19
N LEU A 410 -9.86 -13.05 -1.68
CA LEU A 410 -10.04 -11.83 -2.47
C LEU A 410 -9.34 -10.66 -1.77
N GLU A 411 -8.59 -9.88 -2.53
CA GLU A 411 -8.00 -8.66 -2.05
C GLU A 411 -8.06 -7.59 -3.12
N VAL A 412 -8.65 -6.46 -2.79
CA VAL A 412 -8.87 -5.38 -3.74
C VAL A 412 -8.57 -4.02 -3.09
N PRO A 413 -7.73 -3.18 -3.71
CA PRO A 413 -7.50 -1.83 -3.23
C PRO A 413 -8.78 -1.01 -3.15
N GLY A 414 -9.07 -0.50 -1.95
CA GLY A 414 -10.21 0.35 -1.65
C GLY A 414 -9.79 1.69 -1.07
N PHE A 415 -10.69 2.64 -1.05
CA PHE A 415 -10.48 3.96 -0.47
C PHE A 415 -11.68 4.37 0.39
N PHE A 416 -11.40 4.78 1.61
CA PHE A 416 -12.39 5.32 2.53
C PHE A 416 -12.21 6.83 2.65
N GLY A 417 -13.08 7.58 1.99
CA GLY A 417 -13.11 9.03 2.00
C GLY A 417 -14.36 9.60 2.68
N GLU A 418 -14.50 10.91 2.71
CA GLU A 418 -15.67 11.60 3.32
C GLU A 418 -17.01 11.18 2.71
N ASN A 419 -17.00 10.75 1.45
CA ASN A 419 -18.19 10.23 0.76
C ASN A 419 -18.45 8.73 1.01
N GLY A 420 -17.73 8.12 1.94
CA GLY A 420 -17.80 6.69 2.24
C GLY A 420 -16.75 5.85 1.53
N PHE A 421 -16.94 4.53 1.56
CA PHE A 421 -16.03 3.55 0.96
C PHE A 421 -16.30 3.38 -0.55
N ARG A 422 -15.22 3.19 -1.34
CA ARG A 422 -15.27 2.74 -2.73
C ARG A 422 -14.07 1.87 -3.06
N TYR A 423 -14.24 0.87 -3.93
CA TYR A 423 -13.10 0.22 -4.59
C TYR A 423 -12.45 1.21 -5.59
N ILE A 424 -11.12 1.21 -5.68
CA ILE A 424 -10.41 2.24 -6.47
C ILE A 424 -10.76 2.12 -7.96
N ASN A 425 -10.66 0.92 -8.55
CA ASN A 425 -11.03 0.66 -9.95
C ASN A 425 -12.14 -0.40 -10.08
N GLY A 426 -13.00 -0.51 -9.05
CA GLY A 426 -13.96 -1.60 -8.98
C GLY A 426 -13.33 -2.89 -8.45
N ARG A 427 -14.04 -4.01 -8.63
CA ARG A 427 -13.57 -5.35 -8.25
C ARG A 427 -14.09 -6.37 -9.26
N LEU A 428 -13.42 -7.51 -9.38
CA LEU A 428 -13.95 -8.65 -10.13
C LEU A 428 -15.21 -9.21 -9.43
N LYS A 429 -16.14 -9.66 -10.25
CA LYS A 429 -17.39 -10.31 -9.81
C LYS A 429 -17.49 -11.77 -10.29
N GLU A 430 -16.46 -12.24 -10.97
CA GLU A 430 -16.33 -13.57 -11.54
C GLU A 430 -14.85 -13.93 -11.66
N PHE A 431 -14.58 -15.22 -11.84
CA PHE A 431 -13.21 -15.69 -12.07
C PHE A 431 -12.62 -15.16 -13.36
N LEU A 432 -11.31 -14.91 -13.36
CA LEU A 432 -10.54 -14.90 -14.58
C LEU A 432 -10.54 -16.31 -15.19
N LEU A 433 -10.51 -16.41 -16.52
CA LEU A 433 -10.61 -17.72 -17.21
C LEU A 433 -9.33 -17.97 -18.02
N VAL A 434 -8.58 -19.01 -17.64
CA VAL A 434 -7.44 -19.47 -18.41
C VAL A 434 -7.92 -20.44 -19.49
N GLY A 435 -7.65 -20.15 -20.76
CA GLY A 435 -8.12 -20.97 -21.89
C GLY A 435 -9.29 -20.38 -22.70
N SER A 436 -9.89 -19.27 -22.22
CA SER A 436 -10.82 -18.49 -23.06
C SER A 436 -10.07 -17.53 -23.97
N LYS A 437 -10.66 -17.19 -25.12
CA LYS A 437 -10.29 -15.94 -25.79
C LYS A 437 -10.81 -14.82 -24.88
N GLN A 438 -9.90 -14.09 -24.22
CA GLN A 438 -10.29 -12.91 -23.46
C GLN A 438 -10.94 -11.91 -24.43
N THR A 439 -12.25 -11.73 -24.28
CA THR A 439 -12.99 -10.67 -24.96
C THR A 439 -12.58 -9.35 -24.29
N GLY A 440 -11.64 -8.63 -24.91
CA GLY A 440 -11.23 -7.31 -24.41
C GLY A 440 -9.81 -6.87 -24.74
N LEU A 441 -9.01 -7.73 -25.34
CA LEU A 441 -7.74 -7.36 -25.98
C LEU A 441 -7.82 -7.80 -27.44
N GLU A 442 -8.61 -7.10 -28.26
CA GLU A 442 -8.44 -7.15 -29.69
C GLU A 442 -7.20 -6.35 -30.07
N ASP A 443 -6.38 -6.95 -30.96
CA ASP A 443 -5.07 -6.56 -31.50
C ASP A 443 -4.87 -5.07 -31.78
#